data_086e067535e7f86a24ae6977c6b296a2
#
_entry.id   086e067535e7f86a24ae6977c6b296a2
#
_cell.length_a   1.000
_cell.length_b   1.000
_cell.length_c   1.000
_cell.angle_alpha   90.00
_cell.angle_beta   90.00
_cell.angle_gamma   90.00
#
_symmetry.space_group_name_H-M   'P 1'
#
loop_
_entity.id
_entity.type
_entity.pdbx_description
1 polymer ?
#
loop_
_entity_poly.entity_id
_entity_poly.type
_entity_poly.pdbx_seq_one_letter_code
_entity_poly.pdbx_strand_id
1 'polypeptide(L)'
;MIATPVSSKSNPITEIRPGLPTICGWEQEIAAIVNHDDPIFLPTTNLKLDNIKAGFACALHMHQPTIPAGVNGELICNLQHMFENQGDGDNHNASVFAWCYSRMGDFIPELLAEGCNPRIMLDYSGNLLWGLVQMGRQDILDKLKLITCNSQYQPSVEWLGTMWSHAVAPSTPIPDLKLQMQAWQTYFASIFGPDALKRVKGFSPPEMHLPNHPDTLYEYIKALKECGYRWLLVQEHSVENLDGSGLSQEQKYIPNRLVARNSRGEVIAITALIKTQGSDTKLVAQMQPYHEAKCRGKQQIGGVWVPSLGSQIADGENGGVMMNEFPRDFPNPWREMQGGSSV
;
A
#
# COMPACT_ATOMS: atom_id res chain seq x y z
N MET A 1 34.75 -6.00 2.75
CA MET A 1 34.41 -6.76 1.52
C MET A 1 33.61 -5.82 0.64
N ILE A 2 34.15 -5.51 -0.54
CA ILE A 2 33.54 -4.58 -1.49
C ILE A 2 32.37 -5.31 -2.11
N ALA A 3 31.15 -4.79 -1.92
CA ALA A 3 29.94 -5.32 -2.53
C ALA A 3 30.06 -5.22 -4.05
N THR A 4 29.97 -6.35 -4.73
CA THR A 4 29.88 -6.43 -6.20
C THR A 4 28.64 -5.66 -6.65
N PRO A 5 28.72 -4.77 -7.65
CA PRO A 5 27.56 -4.07 -8.18
C PRO A 5 26.62 -5.11 -8.80
N VAL A 6 25.36 -5.11 -8.33
CA VAL A 6 24.27 -5.88 -8.94
C VAL A 6 24.16 -5.40 -10.39
N SER A 7 24.39 -6.31 -11.33
CA SER A 7 24.15 -6.08 -12.75
C SER A 7 22.70 -5.61 -12.92
N SER A 8 22.51 -4.35 -13.23
CA SER A 8 21.21 -3.79 -13.60
C SER A 8 20.79 -4.41 -14.93
N LYS A 9 19.98 -5.46 -14.88
CA LYS A 9 19.16 -5.79 -16.06
C LYS A 9 18.35 -4.53 -16.35
N SER A 10 18.55 -3.94 -17.52
CA SER A 10 17.79 -2.76 -17.96
C SER A 10 16.31 -3.09 -17.80
N ASN A 11 15.56 -2.23 -17.09
CA ASN A 11 14.12 -2.37 -16.99
C ASN A 11 13.55 -2.29 -18.42
N PRO A 12 12.83 -3.31 -18.91
CA PRO A 12 12.27 -3.29 -20.27
C PRO A 12 11.17 -2.23 -20.43
N ILE A 13 10.55 -1.79 -19.32
CA ILE A 13 9.48 -0.80 -19.32
C ILE A 13 10.12 0.59 -19.23
N THR A 14 10.27 1.25 -20.36
CA THR A 14 10.93 2.56 -20.47
C THR A 14 9.94 3.65 -20.88
N GLU A 15 10.28 4.90 -20.61
CA GLU A 15 9.49 6.05 -21.08
C GLU A 15 9.33 6.03 -22.61
N ILE A 16 8.07 6.09 -23.07
CA ILE A 16 7.75 6.16 -24.50
C ILE A 16 7.92 7.60 -25.02
N ARG A 17 7.65 8.59 -24.15
CA ARG A 17 7.81 10.02 -24.47
C ARG A 17 8.40 10.75 -23.27
N PRO A 18 9.48 11.53 -23.45
CA PRO A 18 10.04 12.34 -22.38
C PRO A 18 9.01 13.30 -21.78
N GLY A 19 8.95 13.38 -20.45
CA GLY A 19 8.05 14.27 -19.72
C GLY A 19 6.61 13.79 -19.58
N LEU A 20 6.25 12.62 -20.13
CA LEU A 20 4.94 12.00 -19.91
C LEU A 20 5.10 10.72 -19.10
N PRO A 21 4.13 10.42 -18.22
CA PRO A 21 4.18 9.18 -17.43
C PRO A 21 3.99 7.94 -18.34
N THR A 22 4.75 6.89 -18.09
CA THR A 22 4.57 5.58 -18.74
C THR A 22 3.43 4.84 -18.05
N ILE A 23 2.20 5.02 -18.53
CA ILE A 23 0.97 4.49 -17.94
C ILE A 23 0.20 3.51 -18.83
N CYS A 24 0.64 3.30 -20.05
CA CYS A 24 -0.01 2.40 -21.02
C CYS A 24 1.00 1.88 -22.06
N GLY A 25 0.53 0.98 -22.92
CA GLY A 25 1.35 0.40 -24.00
C GLY A 25 2.16 -0.82 -23.59
N TRP A 26 1.98 -1.31 -22.36
CA TRP A 26 2.68 -2.46 -21.77
C TRP A 26 1.72 -3.47 -21.15
N GLU A 27 0.45 -3.46 -21.58
CA GLU A 27 -0.63 -4.21 -20.93
C GLU A 27 -0.38 -5.72 -20.94
N GLN A 28 0.23 -6.26 -22.01
CA GLN A 28 0.53 -7.70 -22.11
C GLN A 28 1.68 -8.08 -21.18
N GLU A 29 2.75 -7.29 -21.14
CA GLU A 29 3.90 -7.49 -20.27
C GLU A 29 3.50 -7.35 -18.80
N ILE A 30 2.69 -6.34 -18.46
CA ILE A 30 2.16 -6.16 -17.11
C ILE A 30 1.29 -7.35 -16.71
N ALA A 31 0.38 -7.79 -17.57
CA ALA A 31 -0.45 -8.96 -17.30
C ALA A 31 0.39 -10.24 -17.06
N ALA A 32 1.47 -10.43 -17.82
CA ALA A 32 2.38 -11.56 -17.62
C ALA A 32 3.13 -11.48 -16.28
N ILE A 33 3.47 -10.25 -15.82
CA ILE A 33 4.16 -10.03 -14.54
C ILE A 33 3.23 -10.32 -13.36
N VAL A 34 1.98 -9.84 -13.40
CA VAL A 34 1.09 -9.88 -12.23
C VAL A 34 0.33 -11.19 -12.07
N ASN A 35 0.08 -11.92 -13.17
CA ASN A 35 -0.71 -13.15 -13.20
C ASN A 35 0.17 -14.39 -13.00
N HIS A 36 0.65 -14.59 -11.78
CA HIS A 36 1.34 -15.81 -11.38
C HIS A 36 0.89 -16.24 -9.96
N ASP A 37 1.02 -17.51 -9.65
CA ASP A 37 0.53 -18.13 -8.40
C ASP A 37 1.62 -18.43 -7.38
N ASP A 38 2.87 -18.09 -7.68
CA ASP A 38 3.99 -18.36 -6.78
C ASP A 38 3.82 -17.63 -5.44
N PRO A 39 4.22 -18.24 -4.32
CA PRO A 39 4.35 -17.53 -3.05
C PRO A 39 5.33 -16.36 -3.19
N ILE A 40 5.00 -15.22 -2.57
CA ILE A 40 5.80 -14.00 -2.71
C ILE A 40 6.87 -13.90 -1.61
N PHE A 41 6.46 -13.95 -0.35
CA PHE A 41 7.35 -13.75 0.80
C PHE A 41 7.64 -15.02 1.60
N LEU A 42 6.79 -16.04 1.53
CA LEU A 42 6.97 -17.27 2.32
C LEU A 42 8.35 -17.94 2.13
N PRO A 43 8.94 -18.02 0.93
CA PRO A 43 10.27 -18.62 0.75
C PRO A 43 11.40 -17.83 1.42
N THR A 44 11.15 -16.54 1.73
CA THR A 44 12.16 -15.63 2.28
C THR A 44 11.95 -15.31 3.76
N THR A 45 10.97 -15.95 4.42
CA THR A 45 10.62 -15.68 5.83
C THR A 45 10.82 -16.92 6.70
N ASN A 46 11.28 -16.68 7.94
CA ASN A 46 11.39 -17.69 8.98
C ASN A 46 10.11 -17.78 9.84
N LEU A 47 9.04 -17.06 9.47
CA LEU A 47 7.80 -17.03 10.21
C LEU A 47 7.13 -18.41 10.19
N LYS A 48 6.81 -18.93 11.38
CA LYS A 48 6.01 -20.14 11.57
C LYS A 48 4.69 -19.72 12.16
N LEU A 49 3.62 -19.76 11.37
CA LEU A 49 2.27 -19.34 11.78
C LEU A 49 1.80 -20.09 13.04
N ASP A 50 2.26 -21.32 13.24
CA ASP A 50 1.93 -22.08 14.44
C ASP A 50 2.45 -21.44 15.73
N ASN A 51 3.54 -20.68 15.66
CA ASN A 51 4.14 -20.02 16.82
C ASN A 51 3.59 -18.60 17.07
N ILE A 52 2.85 -18.04 16.10
CA ILE A 52 2.31 -16.68 16.18
C ILE A 52 0.91 -16.77 16.79
N LYS A 53 0.61 -15.95 17.78
CA LYS A 53 -0.74 -15.84 18.40
C LYS A 53 -1.59 -14.80 17.69
N ALA A 54 -0.99 -13.69 17.35
CA ALA A 54 -1.62 -12.60 16.60
C ALA A 54 -0.57 -11.89 15.76
N GLY A 55 -1.00 -11.12 14.79
CA GLY A 55 -0.17 -10.26 13.97
C GLY A 55 -0.79 -8.88 13.81
N PHE A 56 0.01 -7.95 13.33
CA PHE A 56 -0.46 -6.62 12.98
C PHE A 56 0.11 -6.19 11.64
N ALA A 57 -0.60 -5.29 10.98
CA ALA A 57 -0.18 -4.68 9.73
C ALA A 57 -0.53 -3.19 9.75
N CYS A 58 0.48 -2.36 9.46
CA CYS A 58 0.32 -0.92 9.29
C CYS A 58 0.60 -0.55 7.85
N ALA A 59 -0.28 0.24 7.24
CA ALA A 59 -0.07 0.82 5.92
C ALA A 59 0.04 2.34 6.04
N LEU A 60 0.94 2.91 5.23
CA LEU A 60 1.07 4.36 5.04
C LEU A 60 0.56 4.71 3.65
N HIS A 61 -0.54 5.46 3.61
CA HIS A 61 -1.07 6.05 2.40
C HIS A 61 -0.34 7.36 2.11
N MET A 62 0.14 7.53 0.88
CA MET A 62 0.87 8.69 0.41
C MET A 62 0.27 9.18 -0.90
N HIS A 63 -0.21 10.40 -0.91
CA HIS A 63 -0.84 10.97 -2.09
C HIS A 63 -0.56 12.47 -2.21
N GLN A 64 -0.29 12.90 -3.44
CA GLN A 64 -0.35 14.31 -3.82
C GLN A 64 -1.04 14.43 -5.18
N PRO A 65 -2.02 15.31 -5.31
CA PRO A 65 -2.70 15.52 -6.58
C PRO A 65 -1.80 16.19 -7.61
N THR A 66 -2.13 15.98 -8.86
CA THR A 66 -1.63 16.78 -9.97
C THR A 66 -2.58 17.97 -10.19
N ILE A 67 -2.05 19.18 -10.20
CA ILE A 67 -2.82 20.42 -10.29
C ILE A 67 -2.34 21.30 -11.46
N PRO A 68 -3.21 22.10 -12.09
CA PRO A 68 -2.84 22.99 -13.20
C PRO A 68 -2.25 24.30 -12.66
N ALA A 69 -1.13 24.23 -11.95
CA ALA A 69 -0.49 25.34 -11.27
C ALA A 69 0.91 25.71 -11.82
N GLY A 70 1.34 25.10 -12.92
CA GLY A 70 2.54 25.51 -13.63
C GLY A 70 2.42 26.93 -14.23
N VAL A 71 3.55 27.55 -14.55
CA VAL A 71 3.62 28.97 -15.01
C VAL A 71 2.70 29.27 -16.21
N ASN A 72 2.52 28.30 -17.10
CA ASN A 72 1.62 28.41 -18.25
C ASN A 72 0.38 27.51 -18.13
N GLY A 73 0.04 27.08 -16.91
CA GLY A 73 -1.06 26.16 -16.66
C GLY A 73 -0.70 24.67 -16.83
N GLU A 74 0.59 24.34 -16.85
CA GLU A 74 1.03 22.94 -16.88
C GLU A 74 0.57 22.20 -15.63
N LEU A 75 0.34 20.90 -15.81
CA LEU A 75 0.05 20.00 -14.71
C LEU A 75 1.34 19.71 -13.91
N ILE A 76 1.37 20.12 -12.67
CA ILE A 76 2.47 19.87 -11.73
C ILE A 76 1.97 19.14 -10.50
N CYS A 77 2.87 18.47 -9.80
CA CYS A 77 2.58 17.89 -8.51
C CYS A 77 2.25 18.98 -7.48
N ASN A 78 1.22 18.80 -6.66
CA ASN A 78 0.91 19.74 -5.59
C ASN A 78 2.09 19.96 -4.63
N LEU A 79 2.91 18.95 -4.38
CA LEU A 79 4.13 19.12 -3.58
C LEU A 79 5.10 20.14 -4.21
N GLN A 80 5.22 20.16 -5.55
CA GLN A 80 6.02 21.18 -6.22
C GLN A 80 5.45 22.57 -5.99
N HIS A 81 4.13 22.73 -6.16
CA HIS A 81 3.45 24.00 -5.85
C HIS A 81 3.70 24.46 -4.42
N MET A 82 3.65 23.53 -3.45
CA MET A 82 3.94 23.84 -2.05
C MET A 82 5.36 24.36 -1.84
N PHE A 83 6.38 23.77 -2.51
CA PHE A 83 7.75 24.25 -2.44
C PHE A 83 7.93 25.65 -3.07
N GLU A 84 7.22 25.93 -4.14
CA GLU A 84 7.28 27.19 -4.86
C GLU A 84 6.50 28.32 -4.16
N ASN A 85 5.53 27.97 -3.30
CA ASN A 85 4.60 28.91 -2.66
C ASN A 85 4.54 28.70 -1.13
N GLN A 86 5.68 28.61 -0.47
CA GLN A 86 5.76 28.24 0.97
C GLN A 86 5.03 29.20 1.93
N GLY A 87 4.73 30.43 1.49
CA GLY A 87 3.98 31.41 2.26
C GLY A 87 2.47 31.18 2.31
N ASP A 88 1.94 30.30 1.47
CA ASP A 88 0.50 30.09 1.30
C ASP A 88 0.01 28.90 2.16
N GLY A 89 -0.91 29.14 3.08
CA GLY A 89 -1.55 28.10 3.88
C GLY A 89 -0.55 27.15 4.55
N ASP A 90 -0.73 25.85 4.34
CA ASP A 90 0.11 24.79 4.91
C ASP A 90 1.33 24.42 4.07
N ASN A 91 1.63 25.19 3.01
CA ASN A 91 2.72 24.89 2.06
C ASN A 91 4.11 24.93 2.73
N HIS A 92 4.26 25.59 3.88
CA HIS A 92 5.47 25.55 4.70
C HIS A 92 5.87 24.14 5.14
N ASN A 93 4.94 23.18 5.09
CA ASN A 93 5.19 21.76 5.40
C ASN A 93 5.77 20.96 4.22
N ALA A 94 6.02 21.56 3.05
CA ALA A 94 6.49 20.84 1.85
C ALA A 94 7.72 19.96 2.11
N SER A 95 8.72 20.46 2.85
CA SER A 95 9.94 19.72 3.19
C SER A 95 9.65 18.54 4.13
N VAL A 96 8.70 18.70 5.04
CA VAL A 96 8.30 17.64 5.98
C VAL A 96 7.51 16.54 5.24
N PHE A 97 6.63 16.91 4.32
CA PHE A 97 5.93 15.95 3.46
C PHE A 97 6.93 15.15 2.62
N ALA A 98 7.88 15.83 1.97
CA ALA A 98 8.94 15.16 1.22
C ALA A 98 9.75 14.18 2.07
N TRP A 99 10.04 14.52 3.33
CA TRP A 99 10.67 13.61 4.27
C TRP A 99 9.77 12.41 4.60
N CYS A 100 8.46 12.62 4.82
CA CYS A 100 7.51 11.53 5.06
C CYS A 100 7.54 10.48 3.94
N TYR A 101 7.66 10.90 2.68
CA TYR A 101 7.73 9.98 1.53
C TYR A 101 9.02 9.16 1.49
N SER A 102 10.08 9.60 2.12
CA SER A 102 11.40 8.93 2.07
C SER A 102 11.78 8.19 3.35
N ARG A 103 11.18 8.52 4.50
CA ARG A 103 11.65 8.11 5.84
C ARG A 103 11.74 6.61 6.07
N MET A 104 10.90 5.81 5.37
CA MET A 104 10.98 4.35 5.50
C MET A 104 12.29 3.79 4.93
N GLY A 105 12.90 4.51 3.97
CA GLY A 105 14.23 4.18 3.47
C GLY A 105 15.37 4.43 4.47
N ASP A 106 15.10 5.14 5.56
CA ASP A 106 16.02 5.31 6.69
C ASP A 106 15.69 4.32 7.81
N PHE A 107 14.42 4.25 8.24
CA PHE A 107 13.98 3.42 9.37
C PHE A 107 14.19 1.91 9.16
N ILE A 108 13.94 1.40 7.95
CA ILE A 108 14.09 -0.02 7.69
C ILE A 108 15.55 -0.46 7.76
N PRO A 109 16.51 0.20 7.07
CA PRO A 109 17.93 -0.13 7.22
C PRO A 109 18.46 0.00 8.66
N GLU A 110 18.05 1.06 9.38
CA GLU A 110 18.45 1.27 10.78
C GLU A 110 17.97 0.13 11.68
N LEU A 111 16.68 -0.21 11.64
CA LEU A 111 16.11 -1.27 12.46
C LEU A 111 16.67 -2.65 12.11
N LEU A 112 16.94 -2.94 10.84
CA LEU A 112 17.62 -4.17 10.44
C LEU A 112 19.05 -4.23 10.94
N ALA A 113 19.77 -3.10 10.95
CA ALA A 113 21.13 -3.03 11.51
C ALA A 113 21.12 -3.25 13.04
N GLU A 114 20.07 -2.88 13.73
CA GLU A 114 19.82 -3.19 15.15
C GLU A 114 19.44 -4.67 15.37
N GLY A 115 19.22 -5.45 14.30
CA GLY A 115 18.77 -6.85 14.37
C GLY A 115 17.26 -7.02 14.46
N CYS A 116 16.48 -5.95 14.32
CA CYS A 116 15.02 -5.99 14.25
C CYS A 116 14.52 -6.54 12.90
N ASN A 117 13.25 -6.90 12.84
CA ASN A 117 12.55 -7.37 11.63
C ASN A 117 11.35 -6.47 11.29
N PRO A 118 11.56 -5.20 10.91
CA PRO A 118 10.46 -4.29 10.63
C PRO A 118 9.62 -4.77 9.44
N ARG A 119 8.31 -4.47 9.48
CA ARG A 119 7.36 -4.71 8.39
C ARG A 119 6.46 -3.50 8.24
N ILE A 120 6.21 -3.09 7.00
CA ILE A 120 5.30 -1.98 6.68
C ILE A 120 4.65 -2.22 5.33
N MET A 121 3.41 -1.80 5.18
CA MET A 121 2.75 -1.68 3.89
C MET A 121 2.86 -0.25 3.40
N LEU A 122 3.12 -0.05 2.10
CA LEU A 122 3.20 1.26 1.46
C LEU A 122 2.19 1.36 0.32
N ASP A 123 1.44 2.44 0.31
CA ASP A 123 0.45 2.80 -0.70
C ASP A 123 0.76 4.20 -1.21
N TYR A 124 1.31 4.30 -2.41
CA TYR A 124 1.65 5.58 -3.05
C TYR A 124 0.85 5.72 -4.34
N SER A 125 0.09 6.80 -4.46
CA SER A 125 -0.65 7.09 -5.70
C SER A 125 0.30 7.26 -6.89
N GLY A 126 -0.18 6.94 -8.08
CA GLY A 126 0.60 7.13 -9.31
C GLY A 126 0.97 8.59 -9.53
N ASN A 127 0.06 9.52 -9.22
CA ASN A 127 0.30 10.96 -9.32
C ASN A 127 1.46 11.41 -8.42
N LEU A 128 1.54 10.92 -7.19
CA LEU A 128 2.68 11.23 -6.32
C LEU A 128 3.99 10.68 -6.89
N LEU A 129 4.03 9.41 -7.30
CA LEU A 129 5.24 8.82 -7.89
C LEU A 129 5.69 9.59 -9.14
N TRP A 130 4.76 9.96 -10.01
CA TRP A 130 5.06 10.78 -11.18
C TRP A 130 5.54 12.18 -10.80
N GLY A 131 4.89 12.82 -9.83
CA GLY A 131 5.31 14.12 -9.32
C GLY A 131 6.74 14.12 -8.77
N LEU A 132 7.13 13.10 -8.01
CA LEU A 132 8.50 12.96 -7.52
C LEU A 132 9.52 12.84 -8.67
N VAL A 133 9.18 12.11 -9.73
CA VAL A 133 10.02 12.03 -10.94
C VAL A 133 10.13 13.38 -11.65
N GLN A 134 8.99 14.08 -11.86
CA GLN A 134 8.98 15.40 -12.50
C GLN A 134 9.77 16.45 -11.73
N MET A 135 9.68 16.44 -10.40
CA MET A 135 10.43 17.34 -9.52
C MET A 135 11.92 16.98 -9.42
N GLY A 136 12.37 15.86 -10.03
CA GLY A 136 13.76 15.39 -9.90
C GLY A 136 14.12 14.96 -8.47
N ARG A 137 13.16 14.54 -7.62
CA ARG A 137 13.39 14.09 -6.23
C ARG A 137 14.03 12.71 -6.20
N GLN A 138 15.20 12.61 -6.80
CA GLN A 138 15.97 11.37 -6.85
C GLN A 138 16.38 10.89 -5.46
N ASP A 139 16.56 11.81 -4.51
CA ASP A 139 16.81 11.54 -3.10
C ASP A 139 15.70 10.66 -2.46
N ILE A 140 14.44 10.93 -2.77
CA ILE A 140 13.30 10.13 -2.31
C ILE A 140 13.23 8.80 -3.07
N LEU A 141 13.32 8.88 -4.40
CA LEU A 141 13.22 7.70 -5.26
C LEU A 141 14.30 6.65 -4.98
N ASP A 142 15.54 7.08 -4.70
CA ASP A 142 16.64 6.17 -4.36
C ASP A 142 16.39 5.45 -3.02
N LYS A 143 15.85 6.14 -2.02
CA LYS A 143 15.45 5.53 -0.75
C LYS A 143 14.32 4.52 -0.92
N LEU A 144 13.30 4.85 -1.73
CA LEU A 144 12.21 3.93 -2.04
C LEU A 144 12.74 2.71 -2.84
N LYS A 145 13.62 2.92 -3.82
CA LYS A 145 14.27 1.82 -4.57
C LYS A 145 15.12 0.94 -3.67
N LEU A 146 15.84 1.52 -2.71
CA LEU A 146 16.64 0.76 -1.75
C LEU A 146 15.79 -0.28 -1.02
N ILE A 147 14.68 0.14 -0.41
CA ILE A 147 13.83 -0.75 0.37
C ILE A 147 12.94 -1.67 -0.48
N THR A 148 12.71 -1.31 -1.75
CA THR A 148 11.86 -2.08 -2.67
C THR A 148 12.64 -3.13 -3.45
N CYS A 149 13.85 -2.81 -3.92
CA CYS A 149 14.57 -3.62 -4.89
C CYS A 149 15.74 -4.39 -4.30
N ASN A 150 16.33 -3.92 -3.18
CA ASN A 150 17.45 -4.62 -2.54
C ASN A 150 16.92 -5.85 -1.78
N SER A 151 17.51 -7.01 -2.05
CA SER A 151 17.08 -8.29 -1.47
C SER A 151 17.16 -8.35 0.06
N GLN A 152 18.00 -7.54 0.69
CA GLN A 152 18.11 -7.44 2.15
C GLN A 152 16.90 -6.72 2.76
N TYR A 153 16.38 -5.69 2.10
CA TYR A 153 15.33 -4.81 2.63
C TYR A 153 13.93 -5.12 2.09
N GLN A 154 13.83 -5.62 0.87
CA GLN A 154 12.55 -5.92 0.22
C GLN A 154 11.57 -6.79 1.05
N PRO A 155 12.02 -7.74 1.93
CA PRO A 155 11.08 -8.49 2.77
C PRO A 155 10.40 -7.64 3.84
N SER A 156 10.90 -6.43 4.12
CA SER A 156 10.34 -5.52 5.11
C SER A 156 9.22 -4.63 4.55
N VAL A 157 9.03 -4.62 3.23
CA VAL A 157 8.05 -3.73 2.57
C VAL A 157 7.09 -4.54 1.72
N GLU A 158 5.79 -4.36 1.98
CA GLU A 158 4.73 -4.81 1.10
C GLU A 158 4.08 -3.61 0.43
N TRP A 159 4.21 -3.52 -0.89
CA TRP A 159 3.52 -2.50 -1.66
C TRP A 159 2.08 -2.89 -1.92
N LEU A 160 1.18 -1.95 -1.70
CA LEU A 160 -0.22 -2.05 -2.08
C LEU A 160 -0.41 -1.37 -3.43
N GLY A 161 -1.10 -2.03 -4.35
CA GLY A 161 -1.61 -1.36 -5.53
C GLY A 161 -2.72 -0.39 -5.16
N THR A 162 -2.90 0.64 -5.98
CA THR A 162 -3.97 1.62 -5.81
C THR A 162 -4.38 2.19 -7.17
N MET A 163 -5.25 3.19 -7.20
CA MET A 163 -5.62 3.89 -8.43
C MET A 163 -4.55 4.92 -8.81
N TRP A 164 -4.31 5.09 -10.13
CA TRP A 164 -3.33 6.04 -10.66
C TRP A 164 -3.53 7.46 -10.10
N SER A 165 -4.71 8.01 -10.28
CA SER A 165 -5.04 9.39 -9.91
C SER A 165 -5.76 9.52 -8.57
N HIS A 166 -5.65 8.52 -7.69
CA HIS A 166 -6.43 8.48 -6.44
C HIS A 166 -7.96 8.50 -6.70
N ALA A 167 -8.40 7.93 -7.82
CA ALA A 167 -9.80 7.91 -8.20
C ALA A 167 -10.62 7.05 -7.23
N VAL A 168 -11.65 7.65 -6.64
CA VAL A 168 -12.56 6.97 -5.70
C VAL A 168 -13.48 6.03 -6.46
N ALA A 169 -13.41 4.73 -6.18
CA ALA A 169 -14.09 3.70 -6.97
C ALA A 169 -15.61 3.90 -7.12
N PRO A 170 -16.39 4.32 -6.09
CA PRO A 170 -17.82 4.58 -6.25
C PRO A 170 -18.19 5.65 -7.28
N SER A 171 -17.32 6.62 -7.55
CA SER A 171 -17.54 7.72 -8.50
C SER A 171 -16.77 7.56 -9.81
N THR A 172 -16.02 6.46 -9.97
CA THR A 172 -15.26 6.16 -11.17
C THR A 172 -16.08 5.32 -12.13
N PRO A 173 -16.23 5.71 -13.42
CA PRO A 173 -16.91 4.88 -14.41
C PRO A 173 -16.31 3.47 -14.48
N ILE A 174 -17.15 2.45 -14.63
CA ILE A 174 -16.72 1.04 -14.66
C ILE A 174 -15.57 0.79 -15.67
N PRO A 175 -15.61 1.29 -16.91
CA PRO A 175 -14.50 1.09 -17.85
C PRO A 175 -13.16 1.66 -17.37
N ASP A 176 -13.20 2.73 -16.57
CA ASP A 176 -12.00 3.44 -16.10
C ASP A 176 -11.37 2.78 -14.87
N LEU A 177 -12.12 1.98 -14.10
CA LEU A 177 -11.60 1.30 -12.91
C LEU A 177 -10.34 0.49 -13.21
N LYS A 178 -10.40 -0.36 -14.23
CA LYS A 178 -9.27 -1.20 -14.64
C LYS A 178 -8.12 -0.37 -15.23
N LEU A 179 -8.44 0.66 -16.00
CA LEU A 179 -7.43 1.54 -16.60
C LEU A 179 -6.62 2.27 -15.51
N GLN A 180 -7.25 2.74 -14.46
CA GLN A 180 -6.59 3.36 -13.31
C GLN A 180 -5.60 2.41 -12.62
N MET A 181 -6.00 1.14 -12.43
CA MET A 181 -5.13 0.12 -11.83
C MET A 181 -3.94 -0.21 -12.75
N GLN A 182 -4.20 -0.41 -14.04
CA GLN A 182 -3.17 -0.73 -15.03
C GLN A 182 -2.17 0.43 -15.22
N ALA A 183 -2.64 1.66 -15.21
CA ALA A 183 -1.80 2.84 -15.26
C ALA A 183 -0.83 2.88 -14.07
N TRP A 184 -1.33 2.63 -12.86
CA TRP A 184 -0.50 2.54 -11.66
C TRP A 184 0.54 1.42 -11.78
N GLN A 185 0.13 0.21 -12.18
CA GLN A 185 1.02 -0.93 -12.33
C GLN A 185 2.15 -0.69 -13.33
N THR A 186 1.80 -0.11 -14.49
CA THR A 186 2.77 0.22 -15.53
C THR A 186 3.79 1.23 -15.04
N TYR A 187 3.33 2.29 -14.38
CA TYR A 187 4.23 3.32 -13.87
C TYR A 187 5.10 2.82 -12.71
N PHE A 188 4.51 2.08 -11.77
CA PHE A 188 5.25 1.43 -10.68
C PHE A 188 6.37 0.53 -11.22
N ALA A 189 6.07 -0.30 -12.22
CA ALA A 189 7.06 -1.16 -12.85
C ALA A 189 8.14 -0.37 -13.60
N SER A 190 7.82 0.79 -14.17
CA SER A 190 8.81 1.66 -14.83
C SER A 190 9.84 2.22 -13.85
N ILE A 191 9.44 2.47 -12.59
CA ILE A 191 10.30 3.00 -11.53
C ILE A 191 11.08 1.89 -10.81
N PHE A 192 10.38 0.85 -10.35
CA PHE A 192 10.91 -0.18 -9.44
C PHE A 192 11.20 -1.52 -10.12
N GLY A 193 10.81 -1.68 -11.37
CA GLY A 193 11.02 -2.88 -12.16
C GLY A 193 9.93 -3.95 -12.01
N PRO A 194 9.92 -4.93 -12.95
CA PRO A 194 8.92 -5.99 -12.99
C PRO A 194 8.97 -6.91 -11.76
N ASP A 195 10.15 -7.18 -11.21
CA ASP A 195 10.29 -8.03 -10.02
C ASP A 195 9.66 -7.40 -8.77
N ALA A 196 9.66 -6.08 -8.66
CA ALA A 196 8.96 -5.36 -7.60
C ALA A 196 7.45 -5.46 -7.80
N LEU A 197 6.95 -5.20 -9.01
CA LEU A 197 5.51 -5.30 -9.34
C LEU A 197 4.97 -6.72 -9.12
N LYS A 198 5.75 -7.74 -9.45
CA LYS A 198 5.38 -9.15 -9.23
C LYS A 198 4.96 -9.44 -7.79
N ARG A 199 5.54 -8.73 -6.80
CA ARG A 199 5.25 -8.89 -5.38
C ARG A 199 4.00 -8.13 -4.90
N VAL A 200 3.46 -7.21 -5.68
CA VAL A 200 2.28 -6.42 -5.31
C VAL A 200 1.02 -7.28 -5.48
N LYS A 201 0.42 -7.72 -4.39
CA LYS A 201 -0.78 -8.59 -4.40
C LYS A 201 -1.94 -8.04 -3.57
N GLY A 202 -1.69 -7.09 -2.68
CA GLY A 202 -2.70 -6.34 -1.95
C GLY A 202 -3.12 -5.08 -2.70
N PHE A 203 -4.33 -4.61 -2.45
CA PHE A 203 -4.87 -3.38 -3.01
C PHE A 203 -5.42 -2.48 -1.91
N SER A 204 -5.13 -1.20 -1.99
CA SER A 204 -5.67 -0.15 -1.14
C SER A 204 -6.65 0.70 -1.95
N PRO A 205 -7.96 0.61 -1.71
CA PRO A 205 -8.91 1.51 -2.35
C PRO A 205 -8.68 2.95 -1.89
N PRO A 206 -8.60 3.93 -2.80
CA PRO A 206 -8.55 5.33 -2.41
C PRO A 206 -9.68 5.69 -1.45
N GLU A 207 -9.35 6.41 -0.36
CA GLU A 207 -10.26 6.78 0.72
C GLU A 207 -10.96 5.59 1.40
N MET A 208 -10.44 4.36 1.23
CA MET A 208 -11.06 3.12 1.70
C MET A 208 -12.49 2.91 1.20
N HIS A 209 -12.89 3.59 0.12
CA HIS A 209 -14.24 3.53 -0.42
C HIS A 209 -14.45 2.31 -1.32
N LEU A 210 -15.52 1.57 -1.03
CA LEU A 210 -16.02 0.50 -1.90
C LEU A 210 -17.28 0.95 -2.63
N PRO A 211 -17.50 0.52 -3.90
CA PRO A 211 -18.79 0.70 -4.55
C PRO A 211 -19.89 0.00 -3.76
N ASN A 212 -20.97 0.70 -3.47
CA ASN A 212 -22.17 0.13 -2.83
C ASN A 212 -23.20 -0.42 -3.82
N HIS A 213 -23.07 -0.07 -5.11
CA HIS A 213 -23.91 -0.66 -6.15
C HIS A 213 -23.38 -2.05 -6.53
N PRO A 214 -24.21 -3.12 -6.51
CA PRO A 214 -23.76 -4.49 -6.68
C PRO A 214 -23.05 -4.76 -8.02
N ASP A 215 -23.54 -4.19 -9.12
CA ASP A 215 -22.90 -4.35 -10.42
C ASP A 215 -21.53 -3.65 -10.47
N THR A 216 -21.41 -2.46 -9.88
CA THR A 216 -20.13 -1.74 -9.81
C THR A 216 -19.13 -2.46 -8.91
N LEU A 217 -19.57 -2.99 -7.76
CA LEU A 217 -18.72 -3.79 -6.89
C LEU A 217 -18.25 -5.08 -7.57
N TYR A 218 -19.16 -5.74 -8.32
CA TYR A 218 -18.80 -6.93 -9.10
C TYR A 218 -17.69 -6.63 -10.11
N GLU A 219 -17.86 -5.60 -10.95
CA GLU A 219 -16.86 -5.21 -11.95
C GLU A 219 -15.57 -4.70 -11.32
N TYR A 220 -15.64 -4.03 -10.16
CA TYR A 220 -14.47 -3.62 -9.40
C TYR A 220 -13.64 -4.83 -8.93
N ILE A 221 -14.28 -5.82 -8.30
CA ILE A 221 -13.58 -7.05 -7.87
C ILE A 221 -13.02 -7.80 -9.07
N LYS A 222 -13.75 -7.83 -10.19
CA LYS A 222 -13.28 -8.44 -11.43
C LYS A 222 -12.03 -7.75 -11.96
N ALA A 223 -12.02 -6.41 -12.02
CA ALA A 223 -10.85 -5.62 -12.42
C ALA A 223 -9.65 -5.88 -11.50
N LEU A 224 -9.85 -5.91 -10.18
CA LEU A 224 -8.81 -6.26 -9.22
C LEU A 224 -8.16 -7.62 -9.52
N LYS A 225 -8.98 -8.65 -9.74
CA LYS A 225 -8.50 -10.01 -10.05
C LYS A 225 -7.78 -10.08 -11.39
N GLU A 226 -8.29 -9.42 -12.41
CA GLU A 226 -7.67 -9.34 -13.74
C GLU A 226 -6.34 -8.58 -13.70
N CYS A 227 -6.18 -7.63 -12.78
CA CYS A 227 -4.92 -6.93 -12.49
C CYS A 227 -4.01 -7.70 -11.51
N GLY A 228 -4.34 -8.97 -11.18
CA GLY A 228 -3.49 -9.85 -10.38
C GLY A 228 -3.53 -9.60 -8.87
N TYR A 229 -4.43 -8.75 -8.37
CA TYR A 229 -4.62 -8.54 -6.94
C TYR A 229 -5.36 -9.72 -6.32
N ARG A 230 -4.92 -10.13 -5.13
CA ARG A 230 -5.46 -11.29 -4.40
C ARG A 230 -6.28 -10.91 -3.18
N TRP A 231 -6.05 -9.72 -2.65
CA TRP A 231 -6.74 -9.19 -1.49
C TRP A 231 -6.79 -7.66 -1.52
N LEU A 232 -7.69 -7.09 -0.74
CA LEU A 232 -7.79 -5.64 -0.57
C LEU A 232 -8.06 -5.29 0.89
N LEU A 233 -7.70 -4.06 1.28
CA LEU A 233 -8.13 -3.45 2.52
C LEU A 233 -9.58 -2.95 2.38
N VAL A 234 -10.39 -3.16 3.41
CA VAL A 234 -11.75 -2.62 3.49
C VAL A 234 -12.01 -2.07 4.88
N GLN A 235 -12.77 -0.99 4.96
CA GLN A 235 -13.19 -0.44 6.22
C GLN A 235 -14.36 -1.25 6.82
N GLU A 236 -14.36 -1.48 8.13
CA GLU A 236 -15.31 -2.40 8.76
C GLU A 236 -16.78 -2.05 8.49
N HIS A 237 -17.12 -0.75 8.42
CA HIS A 237 -18.49 -0.30 8.17
C HIS A 237 -18.85 -0.17 6.68
N SER A 238 -17.92 -0.49 5.78
CA SER A 238 -18.19 -0.57 4.32
C SER A 238 -18.65 -1.96 3.89
N VAL A 239 -18.72 -2.91 4.80
CA VAL A 239 -19.08 -4.30 4.55
C VAL A 239 -20.03 -4.83 5.64
N GLU A 240 -20.83 -5.81 5.28
CA GLU A 240 -21.79 -6.48 6.15
C GLU A 240 -21.80 -8.00 5.87
N ASN A 241 -22.37 -8.77 6.77
CA ASN A 241 -22.64 -10.17 6.53
C ASN A 241 -23.75 -10.36 5.49
N LEU A 242 -23.86 -11.56 4.91
CA LEU A 242 -24.88 -11.88 3.90
C LEU A 242 -26.33 -11.72 4.39
N ASP A 243 -26.54 -11.70 5.69
CA ASP A 243 -27.84 -11.46 6.33
C ASP A 243 -28.08 -9.97 6.66
N GLY A 244 -27.17 -9.08 6.30
CA GLY A 244 -27.23 -7.64 6.56
C GLY A 244 -26.76 -7.24 7.96
N SER A 245 -26.28 -8.17 8.78
CA SER A 245 -25.71 -7.84 10.08
C SER A 245 -24.27 -7.30 9.95
N GLY A 246 -23.85 -6.46 10.89
CA GLY A 246 -22.47 -5.97 10.97
C GLY A 246 -21.48 -7.11 11.31
N LEU A 247 -20.19 -6.86 11.06
CA LEU A 247 -19.15 -7.82 11.37
C LEU A 247 -19.03 -8.07 12.89
N SER A 248 -18.87 -9.34 13.29
CA SER A 248 -18.50 -9.68 14.66
C SER A 248 -17.08 -9.21 14.99
N GLN A 249 -16.75 -9.17 16.29
CA GLN A 249 -15.40 -8.81 16.73
C GLN A 249 -14.34 -9.78 16.21
N GLU A 250 -14.68 -11.05 16.08
CA GLU A 250 -13.78 -12.08 15.54
C GLU A 250 -13.52 -11.86 14.05
N GLN A 251 -14.55 -11.55 13.29
CA GLN A 251 -14.45 -11.30 11.84
C GLN A 251 -13.53 -10.12 11.50
N LYS A 252 -13.48 -9.09 12.35
CA LYS A 252 -12.64 -7.90 12.12
C LYS A 252 -11.15 -8.21 12.14
N TYR A 253 -10.73 -9.31 12.73
CA TYR A 253 -9.31 -9.66 12.90
C TYR A 253 -8.91 -10.94 12.19
N ILE A 254 -9.61 -11.30 11.14
CA ILE A 254 -9.28 -12.40 10.24
C ILE A 254 -9.49 -11.97 8.79
N PRO A 255 -8.84 -12.65 7.82
CA PRO A 255 -9.18 -12.47 6.42
C PRO A 255 -10.63 -12.93 6.16
N ASN A 256 -11.40 -12.09 5.49
CA ASN A 256 -12.78 -12.37 5.11
C ASN A 256 -12.89 -12.60 3.61
N ARG A 257 -13.98 -13.23 3.19
CA ARG A 257 -14.32 -13.36 1.77
C ARG A 257 -15.34 -12.29 1.41
N LEU A 258 -14.88 -11.20 0.76
CA LEU A 258 -15.76 -10.20 0.19
C LEU A 258 -16.44 -10.77 -1.07
N VAL A 259 -17.76 -10.77 -1.07
CA VAL A 259 -18.57 -11.34 -2.15
C VAL A 259 -19.43 -10.26 -2.77
N ALA A 260 -19.45 -10.16 -4.10
CA ALA A 260 -20.39 -9.35 -4.85
C ALA A 260 -21.25 -10.22 -5.75
N ARG A 261 -22.54 -9.89 -5.86
CA ARG A 261 -23.49 -10.50 -6.78
C ARG A 261 -24.07 -9.40 -7.67
N ASN A 262 -23.89 -9.50 -8.98
CA ASN A 262 -24.43 -8.53 -9.92
C ASN A 262 -25.93 -8.75 -10.21
N SER A 263 -26.54 -7.83 -10.97
CA SER A 263 -27.95 -7.88 -11.38
C SER A 263 -28.30 -9.09 -12.24
N ARG A 264 -27.31 -9.75 -12.86
CA ARG A 264 -27.48 -11.00 -13.63
C ARG A 264 -27.38 -12.26 -12.76
N GLY A 265 -27.14 -12.10 -11.45
CA GLY A 265 -26.97 -13.22 -10.52
C GLY A 265 -25.58 -13.84 -10.52
N GLU A 266 -24.62 -13.32 -11.28
CA GLU A 266 -23.24 -13.78 -11.29
C GLU A 266 -22.55 -13.38 -9.97
N VAL A 267 -21.72 -14.26 -9.44
CA VAL A 267 -21.04 -14.07 -8.15
C VAL A 267 -19.53 -14.05 -8.34
N ILE A 268 -18.88 -13.07 -7.72
CA ILE A 268 -17.44 -12.97 -7.66
C ILE A 268 -16.99 -12.74 -6.22
N ALA A 269 -15.76 -13.13 -5.88
CA ALA A 269 -15.22 -12.90 -4.54
C ALA A 269 -13.72 -12.64 -4.57
N ILE A 270 -13.26 -11.91 -3.54
CA ILE A 270 -11.85 -11.64 -3.27
C ILE A 270 -11.64 -11.66 -1.75
N THR A 271 -10.40 -11.87 -1.29
CA THR A 271 -10.07 -11.76 0.14
C THR A 271 -10.08 -10.31 0.57
N ALA A 272 -10.70 -10.01 1.70
CA ALA A 272 -10.71 -8.70 2.34
C ALA A 272 -10.03 -8.75 3.72
N LEU A 273 -9.12 -7.83 3.96
CA LEU A 273 -8.58 -7.54 5.29
C LEU A 273 -9.31 -6.32 5.84
N ILE A 274 -9.77 -6.44 7.08
CA ILE A 274 -10.62 -5.40 7.68
C ILE A 274 -9.75 -4.37 8.38
N LYS A 275 -9.85 -3.11 7.92
CA LYS A 275 -9.44 -1.96 8.72
C LYS A 275 -10.51 -1.73 9.78
N THR A 276 -10.17 -1.92 11.05
CA THR A 276 -11.09 -1.71 12.15
C THR A 276 -11.48 -0.24 12.30
N GLN A 277 -12.61 0.04 12.93
CA GLN A 277 -13.10 1.39 13.16
C GLN A 277 -12.07 2.21 13.95
N GLY A 278 -12.02 3.50 13.65
CA GLY A 278 -10.98 4.38 14.13
C GLY A 278 -10.07 4.75 12.98
N SER A 279 -10.55 5.63 12.10
CA SER A 279 -9.81 6.13 10.94
C SER A 279 -8.82 7.23 11.30
N ASP A 280 -8.64 7.52 12.58
CA ASP A 280 -7.74 8.57 13.01
C ASP A 280 -6.29 8.18 12.69
N THR A 281 -5.55 9.10 12.09
CA THR A 281 -4.11 8.98 11.82
C THR A 281 -3.29 8.61 13.06
N LYS A 282 -3.76 8.95 14.25
CA LYS A 282 -3.16 8.55 15.53
C LYS A 282 -3.02 7.06 15.70
N LEU A 283 -3.99 6.27 15.22
CA LEU A 283 -3.98 4.82 15.39
C LEU A 283 -2.75 4.17 14.75
N VAL A 284 -2.35 4.60 13.56
CA VAL A 284 -1.12 4.12 12.90
C VAL A 284 0.11 4.80 13.49
N ALA A 285 0.06 6.11 13.72
CA ALA A 285 1.19 6.86 14.24
C ALA A 285 1.67 6.36 15.61
N GLN A 286 0.75 5.88 16.45
CA GLN A 286 1.02 5.32 17.77
C GLN A 286 1.17 3.80 17.77
N MET A 287 1.26 3.17 16.60
CA MET A 287 1.35 1.71 16.45
C MET A 287 0.21 0.95 17.15
N GLN A 288 -1.00 1.51 17.15
CA GLN A 288 -2.17 0.89 17.78
C GLN A 288 -2.43 -0.55 17.31
N PRO A 289 -2.28 -0.92 16.01
CA PRO A 289 -2.45 -2.31 15.59
C PRO A 289 -1.54 -3.31 16.32
N TYR A 290 -0.31 -2.90 16.66
CA TYR A 290 0.59 -3.71 17.49
C TYR A 290 0.04 -3.91 18.91
N HIS A 291 -0.43 -2.83 19.55
CA HIS A 291 -0.99 -2.90 20.90
C HIS A 291 -2.27 -3.75 20.94
N GLU A 292 -3.11 -3.67 19.89
CA GLU A 292 -4.27 -4.55 19.76
C GLU A 292 -3.86 -6.01 19.57
N ALA A 293 -2.87 -6.30 18.73
CA ALA A 293 -2.39 -7.65 18.49
C ALA A 293 -1.87 -8.31 19.79
N LYS A 294 -1.20 -7.56 20.66
CA LYS A 294 -0.74 -8.06 21.98
C LYS A 294 -1.88 -8.56 22.87
N CYS A 295 -3.08 -8.03 22.71
CA CYS A 295 -4.27 -8.40 23.46
C CYS A 295 -5.10 -9.50 22.79
N ARG A 296 -4.66 -9.99 21.61
CA ARG A 296 -5.38 -10.99 20.82
C ARG A 296 -4.71 -12.36 20.88
N GLY A 297 -5.49 -13.38 20.54
CA GLY A 297 -5.03 -14.75 20.40
C GLY A 297 -5.39 -15.34 19.05
N LYS A 298 -5.13 -16.62 18.86
CA LYS A 298 -5.60 -17.35 17.69
C LYS A 298 -7.11 -17.48 17.70
N GLN A 299 -7.70 -17.52 16.50
CA GLN A 299 -9.11 -17.73 16.26
C GLN A 299 -9.32 -19.00 15.45
N GLN A 300 -10.46 -19.64 15.61
CA GLN A 300 -10.79 -20.85 14.86
C GLN A 300 -11.62 -20.49 13.62
N ILE A 301 -11.10 -20.85 12.45
CA ILE A 301 -11.78 -20.69 11.16
C ILE A 301 -11.89 -22.08 10.52
N GLY A 302 -13.13 -22.57 10.33
CA GLY A 302 -13.35 -23.87 9.69
C GLY A 302 -12.61 -25.04 10.35
N GLY A 303 -12.42 -24.98 11.67
CA GLY A 303 -11.70 -26.01 12.42
C GLY A 303 -10.18 -25.81 12.51
N VAL A 304 -9.62 -24.79 11.86
CA VAL A 304 -8.19 -24.47 11.90
C VAL A 304 -7.94 -23.24 12.78
N TRP A 305 -6.93 -23.31 13.63
CA TRP A 305 -6.49 -22.17 14.44
C TRP A 305 -5.58 -21.25 13.65
N VAL A 306 -5.98 -20.00 13.49
CA VAL A 306 -5.24 -18.97 12.77
C VAL A 306 -4.92 -17.78 13.68
N PRO A 307 -3.76 -17.12 13.53
CA PRO A 307 -3.46 -15.90 14.26
C PRO A 307 -4.47 -14.81 13.91
N SER A 308 -4.89 -14.02 14.92
CA SER A 308 -5.62 -12.78 14.65
C SER A 308 -4.71 -11.78 13.95
N LEU A 309 -5.27 -10.95 13.07
CA LEU A 309 -4.55 -9.89 12.35
C LEU A 309 -5.26 -8.55 12.54
N GLY A 310 -4.61 -7.63 13.24
CA GLY A 310 -5.03 -6.22 13.30
C GLY A 310 -4.43 -5.44 12.14
N SER A 311 -5.24 -4.80 11.31
CA SER A 311 -4.72 -3.99 10.19
C SER A 311 -5.28 -2.57 10.18
N GLN A 312 -4.40 -1.61 9.91
CA GLN A 312 -4.73 -0.19 9.81
C GLN A 312 -3.98 0.45 8.66
N ILE A 313 -4.57 1.50 8.10
CA ILE A 313 -3.95 2.41 7.14
C ILE A 313 -4.25 3.85 7.54
N ALA A 314 -3.29 4.74 7.34
CA ALA A 314 -3.45 6.17 7.56
C ALA A 314 -2.58 6.96 6.59
N ASP A 315 -2.92 8.25 6.42
CA ASP A 315 -2.12 9.19 5.64
C ASP A 315 -0.73 9.34 6.27
N GLY A 316 0.29 9.04 5.50
CA GLY A 316 1.66 9.05 5.98
C GLY A 316 2.29 10.42 6.09
N GLU A 317 1.73 11.42 5.39
CA GLU A 317 2.14 12.82 5.42
C GLU A 317 1.25 13.73 6.26
N ASN A 318 0.18 13.23 6.84
CA ASN A 318 -0.73 14.08 7.60
C ASN A 318 -0.03 14.74 8.79
N GLY A 319 -0.35 16.03 8.98
CA GLY A 319 0.33 16.93 9.92
C GLY A 319 0.25 16.49 11.38
N GLY A 320 1.23 16.93 12.15
CA GLY A 320 1.27 16.72 13.59
C GLY A 320 1.62 15.31 14.01
N VAL A 321 0.64 14.42 14.06
CA VAL A 321 0.77 13.08 14.64
C VAL A 321 1.67 12.17 13.82
N MET A 322 1.46 12.09 12.51
CA MET A 322 2.29 11.26 11.63
C MET A 322 3.70 11.81 11.45
N MET A 323 3.87 13.12 11.56
CA MET A 323 5.19 13.75 11.48
C MET A 323 6.00 13.61 12.77
N ASN A 324 5.36 13.63 13.95
CA ASN A 324 6.02 13.69 15.23
C ASN A 324 5.94 12.38 16.03
N GLU A 325 4.77 11.76 16.12
CA GLU A 325 4.58 10.55 16.92
C GLU A 325 5.05 9.30 16.18
N PHE A 326 4.75 9.16 14.90
CA PHE A 326 5.14 7.98 14.12
C PHE A 326 6.66 7.72 14.15
N PRO A 327 7.55 8.70 13.94
CA PRO A 327 9.00 8.46 14.01
C PRO A 327 9.48 7.98 15.39
N ARG A 328 8.81 8.44 16.45
CA ARG A 328 9.09 8.03 17.83
C ARG A 328 8.59 6.61 18.10
N ASP A 329 7.38 6.30 17.65
CA ASP A 329 6.66 5.10 18.08
C ASP A 329 6.82 3.91 17.12
N PHE A 330 7.08 4.15 15.83
CA PHE A 330 7.28 3.08 14.84
C PHE A 330 8.42 2.10 15.18
N PRO A 331 9.58 2.52 15.69
CA PRO A 331 10.67 1.60 16.02
C PRO A 331 10.38 0.69 17.24
N ASN A 332 9.53 1.15 18.17
CA ASN A 332 9.35 0.49 19.46
C ASN A 332 8.84 -0.96 19.37
N PRO A 333 7.80 -1.30 18.59
CA PRO A 333 7.33 -2.67 18.45
C PRO A 333 8.42 -3.63 17.97
N TRP A 334 9.24 -3.20 17.03
CA TRP A 334 10.29 -4.04 16.43
C TRP A 334 11.41 -4.33 17.43
N ARG A 335 11.79 -3.34 18.23
CA ARG A 335 12.75 -3.50 19.33
C ARG A 335 12.19 -4.37 20.46
N GLU A 336 10.92 -4.19 20.82
CA GLU A 336 10.25 -5.02 21.83
C GLU A 336 10.15 -6.48 21.39
N MET A 337 9.85 -6.75 20.13
CA MET A 337 9.73 -8.10 19.59
C MET A 337 11.06 -8.87 19.53
N GLN A 338 12.21 -8.21 19.48
CA GLN A 338 13.52 -8.87 19.58
C GLN A 338 13.67 -9.66 20.88
N GLY A 339 13.04 -9.23 21.96
CA GLY A 339 13.05 -9.90 23.26
C GLY A 339 12.20 -11.18 23.36
N GLY A 340 11.56 -11.61 22.24
CA GLY A 340 10.73 -12.81 22.20
C GLY A 340 9.26 -12.54 22.44
N SER A 341 8.62 -11.86 21.50
CA SER A 341 7.15 -11.66 21.49
C SER A 341 6.44 -12.81 20.76
N SER A 342 5.16 -13.04 21.09
CA SER A 342 4.25 -13.96 20.38
C SER A 342 3.39 -13.23 19.32
N VAL A 343 3.69 -11.97 19.05
CA VAL A 343 3.07 -11.13 18.00
C VAL A 343 4.00 -11.08 16.80
#